data_75a191609ed1a7669eb9793d864a25a9
#
_entry.id   75a191609ed1a7669eb9793d864a25a9
#
_cell.length_a   1.000
_cell.length_b   1.000
_cell.length_c   1.000
_cell.angle_alpha   90.00
_cell.angle_beta   90.00
_cell.angle_gamma   90.00
#
_symmetry.space_group_name_H-M   'P 1'
#
loop_
_entity.id
_entity.type
_entity.pdbx_description
1 polymer ?
#
loop_
_entity_poly.entity_id
_entity_poly.type
_entity_poly.pdbx_seq_one_letter_code
_entity_poly.pdbx_strand_id
1 'polypeptide(L)'
;MRASGIILHITSLPSPHGVGTLGREAREFADFLRRAGQKYWQILPLGPTGYGDSPYQTDSAFAGNPYLIDLEQLITDGLLTREEVDAVSFGSDPAQTDYGALYAGRFDLLRRACERGWDKERENVDAFYRENESWLRSYALYTAAKRHFGMRPWIEWEDEDLRLRRSEEVLRRYEELLAEDIRFCIFTQYLFFRQWHAL
;
A
#
# COMPACT_ATOMS: atom_id res chain seq x y z
N MET A 1 -30.35 -18.08 9.33
CA MET A 1 -30.61 -16.65 9.65
C MET A 1 -30.39 -15.88 8.37
N ARG A 2 -31.32 -14.99 7.96
CA ARG A 2 -31.09 -14.11 6.79
C ARG A 2 -30.32 -12.88 7.24
N ALA A 3 -29.32 -12.47 6.44
CA ALA A 3 -28.54 -11.28 6.68
C ALA A 3 -28.39 -10.49 5.37
N SER A 4 -28.23 -9.18 5.45
CA SER A 4 -27.98 -8.29 4.32
C SER A 4 -26.64 -7.57 4.47
N GLY A 5 -26.10 -7.12 3.35
CA GLY A 5 -24.87 -6.36 3.29
C GLY A 5 -24.77 -5.53 2.03
N ILE A 6 -23.76 -4.70 1.95
CA ILE A 6 -23.47 -3.84 0.81
C ILE A 6 -22.12 -4.25 0.21
N ILE A 7 -22.06 -4.28 -1.11
CA ILE A 7 -20.80 -4.41 -1.86
C ILE A 7 -20.38 -3.01 -2.26
N LEU A 8 -19.27 -2.55 -1.73
CA LEU A 8 -18.63 -1.28 -2.12
C LEU A 8 -17.13 -1.38 -1.85
N HIS A 9 -16.31 -1.23 -2.89
CA HIS A 9 -14.87 -1.23 -2.69
C HIS A 9 -14.41 0.07 -2.02
N ILE A 10 -13.36 0.01 -1.21
CA ILE A 10 -12.83 1.16 -0.46
C ILE A 10 -12.44 2.31 -1.42
N THR A 11 -11.86 1.99 -2.57
CA THR A 11 -11.49 3.00 -3.60
C THR A 11 -12.67 3.83 -4.10
N SER A 12 -13.90 3.33 -3.97
CA SER A 12 -15.13 4.03 -4.39
C SER A 12 -15.69 4.98 -3.33
N LEU A 13 -15.08 5.04 -2.16
CA LEU A 13 -15.44 6.03 -1.14
C LEU A 13 -14.93 7.41 -1.55
N PRO A 14 -15.63 8.50 -1.20
CA PRO A 14 -15.15 9.85 -1.46
C PRO A 14 -13.81 10.10 -0.76
N SER A 15 -12.94 10.87 -1.40
CA SER A 15 -11.65 11.23 -0.83
C SER A 15 -11.13 12.51 -1.49
N PRO A 16 -10.51 13.43 -0.74
CA PRO A 16 -9.84 14.59 -1.32
C PRO A 16 -8.54 14.23 -2.07
N HIS A 17 -8.08 12.97 -1.96
CA HIS A 17 -6.78 12.52 -2.49
C HIS A 17 -6.93 11.53 -3.65
N GLY A 18 -7.97 11.69 -4.47
CA GLY A 18 -8.14 11.03 -5.77
C GLY A 18 -8.64 9.58 -5.72
N VAL A 19 -8.61 8.93 -4.57
CA VAL A 19 -9.09 7.55 -4.36
C VAL A 19 -9.52 7.35 -2.91
N GLY A 20 -10.56 6.56 -2.68
CA GLY A 20 -10.99 6.20 -1.33
C GLY A 20 -9.91 5.43 -0.57
N THR A 21 -9.79 5.70 0.73
CA THR A 21 -8.74 5.19 1.61
C THR A 21 -9.29 4.55 2.88
N LEU A 22 -8.42 3.96 3.68
CA LEU A 22 -8.70 3.38 5.01
C LEU A 22 -8.86 4.48 6.09
N GLY A 23 -9.32 5.65 5.68
CA GLY A 23 -9.44 6.84 6.50
C GLY A 23 -10.81 7.03 7.15
N ARG A 24 -11.14 8.30 7.38
CA ARG A 24 -12.37 8.74 8.01
C ARG A 24 -13.60 8.24 7.24
N GLU A 25 -13.62 8.36 5.94
CA GLU A 25 -14.77 8.03 5.09
C GLU A 25 -15.09 6.53 5.14
N ALA A 26 -14.08 5.67 5.27
CA ALA A 26 -14.29 4.24 5.47
C ALA A 26 -14.93 3.94 6.83
N ARG A 27 -14.49 4.60 7.88
CA ARG A 27 -15.11 4.49 9.25
C ARG A 27 -16.54 5.01 9.28
N GLU A 28 -16.79 6.17 8.68
CA GLU A 28 -18.12 6.75 8.56
C GLU A 28 -19.08 5.84 7.77
N PHE A 29 -18.57 5.20 6.71
CA PHE A 29 -19.37 4.23 5.95
C PHE A 29 -19.66 2.96 6.74
N ALA A 30 -18.70 2.42 7.49
CA ALA A 30 -18.94 1.29 8.41
C ALA A 30 -19.99 1.65 9.48
N ASP A 31 -19.93 2.85 10.07
CA ASP A 31 -20.91 3.34 11.00
C ASP A 31 -22.30 3.53 10.37
N PHE A 32 -22.35 4.01 9.12
CA PHE A 32 -23.59 4.10 8.35
C PHE A 32 -24.21 2.72 8.16
N LEU A 33 -23.43 1.72 7.75
CA LEU A 33 -23.91 0.34 7.59
C LEU A 33 -24.47 -0.23 8.89
N ARG A 34 -23.78 0.00 10.01
CA ARG A 34 -24.23 -0.41 11.33
C ARG A 34 -25.58 0.21 11.68
N ARG A 35 -25.74 1.53 11.48
CA ARG A 35 -27.02 2.25 11.72
C ARG A 35 -28.14 1.78 10.79
N ALA A 36 -27.81 1.40 9.55
CA ALA A 36 -28.74 0.85 8.56
C ALA A 36 -29.07 -0.64 8.80
N GLY A 37 -28.56 -1.25 9.87
CA GLY A 37 -28.82 -2.65 10.22
C GLY A 37 -28.14 -3.67 9.30
N GLN A 38 -27.20 -3.24 8.44
CA GLN A 38 -26.42 -4.15 7.60
C GLN A 38 -25.47 -4.98 8.45
N LYS A 39 -25.24 -6.25 8.03
CA LYS A 39 -24.37 -7.19 8.74
C LYS A 39 -23.03 -7.38 8.06
N TYR A 40 -22.95 -7.07 6.78
CA TYR A 40 -21.76 -7.28 5.97
C TYR A 40 -21.44 -6.07 5.12
N TRP A 41 -20.17 -5.72 5.09
CA TRP A 41 -19.57 -4.88 4.08
C TRP A 41 -18.66 -5.76 3.24
N GLN A 42 -19.03 -6.00 1.99
CA GLN A 42 -18.22 -6.77 1.06
C GLN A 42 -17.34 -5.80 0.24
N ILE A 43 -16.05 -6.08 0.24
CA ILE A 43 -15.05 -5.34 -0.54
C ILE A 43 -14.41 -6.25 -1.58
N LEU A 44 -13.72 -5.65 -2.56
CA LEU A 44 -12.86 -6.38 -3.49
C LEU A 44 -11.50 -6.65 -2.84
N PRO A 45 -10.63 -7.49 -3.45
CA PRO A 45 -9.28 -7.73 -2.93
C PRO A 45 -8.52 -6.42 -2.70
N LEU A 46 -7.79 -6.36 -1.58
CA LEU A 46 -7.04 -5.17 -1.14
C LEU A 46 -5.56 -5.22 -1.53
N GLY A 47 -5.16 -6.19 -2.37
CA GLY A 47 -3.78 -6.34 -2.81
C GLY A 47 -3.28 -5.22 -3.71
N PRO A 48 -1.95 -5.04 -3.82
CA PRO A 48 -1.36 -4.10 -4.77
C PRO A 48 -1.82 -4.39 -6.19
N THR A 49 -2.16 -3.35 -6.94
CA THR A 49 -2.58 -3.48 -8.33
C THR A 49 -1.38 -3.36 -9.28
N GLY A 50 -1.45 -4.06 -10.41
CA GLY A 50 -0.52 -3.92 -11.51
C GLY A 50 -0.99 -2.92 -12.56
N TYR A 51 -0.47 -3.02 -13.78
CA TYR A 51 -0.92 -2.21 -14.91
C TYR A 51 -2.41 -2.46 -15.20
N GLY A 52 -3.18 -1.37 -15.30
CA GLY A 52 -4.64 -1.43 -15.49
C GLY A 52 -5.44 -1.43 -14.20
N ASP A 53 -4.79 -1.34 -13.03
CA ASP A 53 -5.37 -1.08 -11.70
C ASP A 53 -6.52 -2.00 -11.28
N SER A 54 -6.57 -3.20 -11.86
CA SER A 54 -7.56 -4.21 -11.50
C SER A 54 -7.25 -4.81 -10.12
N PRO A 55 -8.20 -4.81 -9.17
CA PRO A 55 -8.01 -5.42 -7.85
C PRO A 55 -7.83 -6.94 -7.90
N TYR A 56 -8.10 -7.57 -9.05
CA TYR A 56 -7.91 -9.00 -9.27
C TYR A 56 -6.54 -9.35 -9.87
N GLN A 57 -5.75 -8.34 -10.26
CA GLN A 57 -4.39 -8.53 -10.77
C GLN A 57 -3.40 -8.01 -9.73
N THR A 58 -2.95 -8.89 -8.85
CA THR A 58 -1.99 -8.55 -7.79
C THR A 58 -0.77 -9.46 -7.85
N ASP A 59 0.38 -8.89 -7.50
CA ASP A 59 1.64 -9.64 -7.39
C ASP A 59 1.75 -10.37 -6.03
N SER A 60 0.82 -10.16 -5.10
CA SER A 60 0.83 -10.79 -3.78
C SER A 60 -0.58 -11.02 -3.23
N ALA A 61 -0.81 -12.20 -2.67
CA ALA A 61 -2.04 -12.52 -1.96
C ALA A 61 -2.09 -11.96 -0.52
N PHE A 62 -0.96 -11.48 0.01
CA PHE A 62 -0.83 -11.04 1.40
C PHE A 62 -0.67 -9.52 1.54
N ALA A 63 0.01 -8.90 0.59
CA ALA A 63 0.34 -7.48 0.67
C ALA A 63 -0.89 -6.58 0.47
N GLY A 64 -0.92 -5.46 1.19
CA GLY A 64 -1.92 -4.42 1.04
C GLY A 64 -1.57 -3.39 -0.04
N ASN A 65 -2.59 -2.80 -0.65
CA ASN A 65 -2.44 -1.78 -1.69
C ASN A 65 -2.05 -0.43 -1.09
N PRO A 66 -0.89 0.14 -1.44
CA PRO A 66 -0.46 1.44 -0.95
C PRO A 66 -1.40 2.61 -1.27
N TYR A 67 -2.22 2.48 -2.32
CA TYR A 67 -3.23 3.49 -2.65
C TYR A 67 -4.31 3.65 -1.57
N LEU A 68 -4.53 2.64 -0.75
CA LEU A 68 -5.53 2.67 0.31
C LEU A 68 -5.05 3.31 1.62
N ILE A 69 -3.74 3.62 1.74
CA ILE A 69 -3.20 4.31 2.92
C ILE A 69 -3.76 5.73 2.97
N ASP A 70 -4.37 6.09 4.08
CA ASP A 70 -4.95 7.41 4.28
C ASP A 70 -3.87 8.45 4.60
N LEU A 71 -3.79 9.51 3.78
CA LEU A 71 -2.80 10.58 3.94
C LEU A 71 -3.15 11.52 5.10
N GLU A 72 -4.43 11.72 5.40
CA GLU A 72 -4.87 12.55 6.53
C GLU A 72 -4.39 11.94 7.86
N GLN A 73 -4.43 10.61 7.97
CA GLN A 73 -3.88 9.93 9.13
C GLN A 73 -2.36 10.13 9.22
N LEU A 74 -1.64 10.13 8.08
CA LEU A 74 -0.19 10.36 8.09
C LEU A 74 0.16 11.81 8.49
N ILE A 75 -0.69 12.78 8.17
CA ILE A 75 -0.55 14.16 8.66
C ILE A 75 -0.77 14.20 10.18
N THR A 76 -1.82 13.57 10.66
CA THR A 76 -2.12 13.49 12.09
C THR A 76 -0.99 12.83 12.89
N ASP A 77 -0.36 11.80 12.33
CA ASP A 77 0.77 11.09 12.93
C ASP A 77 2.10 11.89 12.85
N GLY A 78 2.11 13.05 12.15
CA GLY A 78 3.29 13.88 11.94
C GLY A 78 4.32 13.23 11.01
N LEU A 79 3.86 12.36 10.11
CA LEU A 79 4.68 11.73 9.06
C LEU A 79 4.66 12.54 7.76
N LEU A 80 3.61 13.33 7.54
CA LEU A 80 3.47 14.30 6.45
C LEU A 80 3.02 15.64 7.01
N THR A 81 3.21 16.71 6.22
CA THR A 81 2.59 18.00 6.48
C THR A 81 1.42 18.24 5.54
N ARG A 82 0.52 19.15 5.93
CA ARG A 82 -0.61 19.56 5.07
C ARG A 82 -0.11 20.12 3.74
N GLU A 83 0.90 20.99 3.80
CA GLU A 83 1.47 21.67 2.63
C GLU A 83 2.07 20.67 1.63
N GLU A 84 2.68 19.60 2.11
CA GLU A 84 3.23 18.54 1.23
C GLU A 84 2.14 17.80 0.48
N VAL A 85 1.05 17.48 1.16
CA VAL A 85 -0.07 16.77 0.56
C VAL A 85 -0.84 17.68 -0.41
N ASP A 86 -1.08 18.94 -0.02
CA ASP A 86 -1.80 19.92 -0.84
C ASP A 86 -1.01 20.34 -2.10
N ALA A 87 0.32 20.16 -2.10
CA ALA A 87 1.16 20.42 -3.27
C ALA A 87 1.05 19.35 -4.35
N VAL A 88 0.42 18.20 -4.07
CA VAL A 88 0.26 17.08 -5.02
C VAL A 88 -1.12 17.10 -5.64
N SER A 89 -1.17 17.02 -6.98
CA SER A 89 -2.43 16.82 -7.70
C SER A 89 -2.74 15.33 -7.79
N PHE A 90 -3.93 14.93 -7.39
CA PHE A 90 -4.44 13.55 -7.48
C PHE A 90 -5.48 13.36 -8.59
N GLY A 91 -5.51 14.26 -9.58
CA GLY A 91 -6.49 14.28 -10.65
C GLY A 91 -7.39 15.52 -10.57
N SER A 92 -8.09 15.82 -11.67
CA SER A 92 -8.94 17.02 -11.78
C SER A 92 -10.43 16.72 -11.66
N ASP A 93 -10.85 15.46 -11.83
CA ASP A 93 -12.25 15.06 -11.78
C ASP A 93 -12.51 14.23 -10.51
N PRO A 94 -13.30 14.75 -9.55
CA PRO A 94 -13.61 14.03 -8.33
C PRO A 94 -14.49 12.77 -8.54
N ALA A 95 -15.08 12.60 -9.73
CA ALA A 95 -15.88 11.43 -10.07
C ALA A 95 -15.07 10.30 -10.71
N GLN A 96 -13.80 10.53 -11.02
CA GLN A 96 -12.93 9.56 -11.68
C GLN A 96 -11.56 9.49 -11.00
N THR A 97 -11.11 8.28 -10.68
CA THR A 97 -9.75 8.06 -10.20
C THR A 97 -8.75 8.19 -11.33
N ASP A 98 -7.82 9.13 -11.22
CA ASP A 98 -6.66 9.25 -12.10
C ASP A 98 -5.48 8.47 -11.52
N TYR A 99 -5.33 7.20 -11.91
CA TYR A 99 -4.25 6.36 -11.42
C TYR A 99 -2.86 6.84 -11.85
N GLY A 100 -2.76 7.54 -12.98
CA GLY A 100 -1.50 8.14 -13.42
C GLY A 100 -1.04 9.24 -12.46
N ALA A 101 -1.94 10.15 -12.08
CA ALA A 101 -1.69 11.20 -11.10
C ALA A 101 -1.40 10.62 -9.70
N LEU A 102 -2.15 9.58 -9.29
CA LEU A 102 -1.88 8.85 -8.05
C LEU A 102 -0.48 8.24 -8.02
N TYR A 103 -0.10 7.55 -9.10
CA TYR A 103 1.22 6.94 -9.19
C TYR A 103 2.35 7.98 -9.13
N ALA A 104 2.19 9.10 -9.84
CA ALA A 104 3.20 10.15 -9.90
C ALA A 104 3.43 10.86 -8.56
N GLY A 105 2.36 11.08 -7.77
CA GLY A 105 2.47 11.90 -6.56
C GLY A 105 2.45 11.13 -5.24
N ARG A 106 1.66 10.06 -5.16
CA ARG A 106 1.40 9.38 -3.89
C ARG A 106 2.62 8.65 -3.34
N PHE A 107 3.40 8.01 -4.20
CA PHE A 107 4.58 7.27 -3.75
C PHE A 107 5.69 8.18 -3.22
N ASP A 108 5.82 9.41 -3.72
CA ASP A 108 6.76 10.39 -3.17
C ASP A 108 6.37 10.82 -1.76
N LEU A 109 5.07 11.03 -1.50
CA LEU A 109 4.57 11.30 -0.16
C LEU A 109 4.82 10.12 0.79
N LEU A 110 4.56 8.89 0.34
CA LEU A 110 4.84 7.70 1.16
C LEU A 110 6.34 7.52 1.44
N ARG A 111 7.24 7.90 0.51
CA ARG A 111 8.68 7.91 0.77
C ARG A 111 9.07 8.92 1.85
N ARG A 112 8.54 10.14 1.79
CA ARG A 112 8.75 11.15 2.85
C ARG A 112 8.23 10.67 4.20
N ALA A 113 7.05 10.04 4.21
CA ALA A 113 6.51 9.44 5.42
C ALA A 113 7.41 8.32 5.97
N CYS A 114 8.00 7.50 5.11
CA CYS A 114 8.97 6.48 5.49
C CYS A 114 10.25 7.09 6.08
N GLU A 115 10.83 8.09 5.43
CA GLU A 115 12.05 8.77 5.90
C GLU A 115 11.86 9.36 7.31
N ARG A 116 10.71 9.97 7.60
CA ARG A 116 10.41 10.55 8.91
C ARG A 116 9.99 9.52 9.96
N GLY A 117 9.29 8.48 9.50
CA GLY A 117 8.65 7.52 10.38
C GLY A 117 9.51 6.32 10.73
N TRP A 118 10.49 5.99 9.92
CA TRP A 118 11.25 4.74 10.08
C TRP A 118 11.87 4.58 11.47
N ASP A 119 12.60 5.57 11.93
CA ASP A 119 13.25 5.51 13.26
C ASP A 119 12.25 5.75 14.39
N LYS A 120 11.25 6.63 14.15
CA LYS A 120 10.18 6.92 15.11
C LYS A 120 9.31 5.71 15.43
N GLU A 121 9.00 4.90 14.41
CA GLU A 121 8.13 3.73 14.50
C GLU A 121 8.91 2.40 14.55
N ARG A 122 10.23 2.47 14.75
CA ARG A 122 11.15 1.32 14.61
C ARG A 122 10.67 0.07 15.32
N GLU A 123 10.30 0.16 16.58
CA GLU A 123 9.87 -0.98 17.39
C GLU A 123 8.61 -1.64 16.81
N ASN A 124 7.64 -0.81 16.36
CA ASN A 124 6.39 -1.27 15.77
C ASN A 124 6.63 -1.92 14.40
N VAL A 125 7.49 -1.32 13.58
CA VAL A 125 7.87 -1.85 12.27
C VAL A 125 8.61 -3.19 12.42
N ASP A 126 9.54 -3.29 13.37
CA ASP A 126 10.29 -4.52 13.64
C ASP A 126 9.37 -5.62 14.20
N ALA A 127 8.36 -5.28 14.99
CA ALA A 127 7.34 -6.23 15.46
C ALA A 127 6.48 -6.71 14.28
N PHE A 128 5.97 -5.80 13.47
CA PHE A 128 5.20 -6.11 12.26
C PHE A 128 6.00 -7.00 11.30
N TYR A 129 7.28 -6.68 11.06
CA TYR A 129 8.14 -7.48 10.19
C TYR A 129 8.28 -8.92 10.71
N ARG A 130 8.59 -9.10 12.00
CA ARG A 130 8.72 -10.44 12.59
C ARG A 130 7.47 -11.29 12.49
N GLU A 131 6.29 -10.68 12.66
CA GLU A 131 5.00 -11.37 12.53
C GLU A 131 4.69 -11.77 11.08
N ASN A 132 5.22 -11.04 10.11
CA ASN A 132 4.90 -11.17 8.69
C ASN A 132 6.09 -11.64 7.84
N GLU A 133 7.22 -11.99 8.41
CA GLU A 133 8.47 -12.30 7.72
C GLU A 133 8.30 -13.37 6.64
N SER A 134 7.44 -14.35 6.88
CA SER A 134 7.20 -15.48 5.97
C SER A 134 6.79 -15.08 4.55
N TRP A 135 6.14 -13.93 4.39
CA TRP A 135 5.75 -13.40 3.09
C TRP A 135 6.40 -12.04 2.79
N LEU A 136 6.59 -11.19 3.81
CA LEU A 136 6.99 -9.81 3.65
C LEU A 136 8.43 -9.66 3.14
N ARG A 137 9.36 -10.52 3.59
CA ARG A 137 10.74 -10.54 3.10
C ARG A 137 10.79 -10.73 1.58
N SER A 138 10.13 -11.77 1.08
CA SER A 138 10.10 -12.08 -0.34
C SER A 138 9.37 -11.03 -1.17
N TYR A 139 8.26 -10.50 -0.65
CA TYR A 139 7.50 -9.45 -1.31
C TYR A 139 8.27 -8.14 -1.41
N ALA A 140 8.93 -7.72 -0.33
CA ALA A 140 9.70 -6.49 -0.31
C ALA A 140 10.89 -6.55 -1.26
N LEU A 141 11.64 -7.68 -1.25
CA LEU A 141 12.74 -7.89 -2.18
C LEU A 141 12.27 -7.91 -3.64
N TYR A 142 11.18 -8.64 -3.94
CA TYR A 142 10.61 -8.69 -5.29
C TYR A 142 10.20 -7.30 -5.78
N THR A 143 9.51 -6.53 -4.93
CA THR A 143 9.02 -5.19 -5.28
C THR A 143 10.17 -4.22 -5.51
N ALA A 144 11.21 -4.27 -4.68
CA ALA A 144 12.43 -3.48 -4.83
C ALA A 144 13.19 -3.86 -6.11
N ALA A 145 13.37 -5.16 -6.38
CA ALA A 145 14.02 -5.65 -7.58
C ALA A 145 13.22 -5.28 -8.85
N LYS A 146 11.90 -5.39 -8.84
CA LYS A 146 11.05 -4.99 -9.97
C LYS A 146 11.24 -3.52 -10.32
N ARG A 147 11.35 -2.63 -9.32
CA ARG A 147 11.68 -1.21 -9.54
C ARG A 147 13.09 -1.02 -10.10
N HIS A 148 14.08 -1.71 -9.54
CA HIS A 148 15.48 -1.66 -9.99
C HIS A 148 15.61 -2.04 -11.47
N PHE A 149 14.87 -3.05 -11.93
CA PHE A 149 14.83 -3.47 -13.32
C PHE A 149 13.77 -2.74 -14.17
N GLY A 150 13.37 -1.52 -13.79
CA GLY A 150 12.49 -0.66 -14.59
C GLY A 150 11.07 -1.17 -14.75
N MET A 151 10.52 -1.81 -13.72
CA MET A 151 9.16 -2.38 -13.68
C MET A 151 8.91 -3.52 -14.69
N ARG A 152 9.95 -4.06 -15.30
CA ARG A 152 9.82 -5.19 -16.23
C ARG A 152 9.38 -6.47 -15.52
N PRO A 153 8.73 -7.39 -16.26
CA PRO A 153 8.44 -8.74 -15.74
C PRO A 153 9.73 -9.42 -15.27
N TRP A 154 9.67 -10.18 -14.18
CA TRP A 154 10.84 -10.83 -13.59
C TRP A 154 11.59 -11.78 -14.56
N ILE A 155 10.90 -12.35 -15.55
CA ILE A 155 11.49 -13.20 -16.59
C ILE A 155 12.43 -12.44 -17.53
N GLU A 156 12.34 -11.11 -17.56
CA GLU A 156 13.14 -10.21 -18.39
C GLU A 156 14.29 -9.53 -17.61
N TRP A 157 14.44 -9.84 -16.31
CA TRP A 157 15.52 -9.27 -15.53
C TRP A 157 16.88 -9.75 -16.03
N GLU A 158 17.83 -8.82 -16.11
CA GLU A 158 19.12 -9.07 -16.72
C GLU A 158 20.00 -10.00 -15.86
N ASP A 159 19.84 -10.00 -14.53
CA ASP A 159 20.57 -10.90 -13.63
C ASP A 159 19.95 -12.30 -13.65
N GLU A 160 20.64 -13.23 -14.32
CA GLU A 160 20.19 -14.62 -14.44
C GLU A 160 20.21 -15.35 -13.10
N ASP A 161 21.14 -15.04 -12.21
CA ASP A 161 21.24 -15.69 -10.91
C ASP A 161 20.06 -15.31 -10.01
N LEU A 162 19.66 -14.03 -10.01
CA LEU A 162 18.45 -13.59 -9.31
C LEU A 162 17.18 -14.20 -9.94
N ARG A 163 17.13 -14.25 -11.27
CA ARG A 163 15.98 -14.74 -12.01
C ARG A 163 15.75 -16.23 -11.83
N LEU A 164 16.79 -17.06 -11.92
CA LEU A 164 16.67 -18.52 -11.98
C LEU A 164 17.14 -19.26 -10.73
N ARG A 165 18.27 -18.85 -10.14
CA ARG A 165 18.93 -19.62 -9.08
C ARG A 165 18.44 -19.24 -7.69
N ARG A 166 18.29 -17.95 -7.41
CA ARG A 166 17.82 -17.41 -6.13
C ARG A 166 18.49 -18.03 -4.92
N SER A 167 19.81 -18.27 -5.00
CA SER A 167 20.56 -18.74 -3.85
C SER A 167 20.53 -17.70 -2.72
N GLU A 168 20.69 -18.15 -1.47
CA GLU A 168 20.70 -17.24 -0.33
C GLU A 168 21.78 -16.15 -0.42
N GLU A 169 22.89 -16.44 -1.10
CA GLU A 169 23.95 -15.47 -1.39
C GLU A 169 23.48 -14.38 -2.36
N VAL A 170 22.80 -14.76 -3.44
CA VAL A 170 22.23 -13.80 -4.41
C VAL A 170 21.13 -12.97 -3.75
N LEU A 171 20.26 -13.58 -2.97
CA LEU A 171 19.20 -12.85 -2.26
C LEU A 171 19.79 -11.81 -1.31
N ARG A 172 20.81 -12.18 -0.49
CA ARG A 172 21.49 -11.24 0.41
C ARG A 172 22.17 -10.09 -0.34
N ARG A 173 22.84 -10.36 -1.45
CA ARG A 173 23.43 -9.31 -2.29
C ARG A 173 22.39 -8.28 -2.72
N TYR A 174 21.21 -8.72 -3.12
CA TYR A 174 20.14 -7.82 -3.52
C TYR A 174 19.43 -7.16 -2.33
N GLU A 175 19.33 -7.82 -1.19
CA GLU A 175 18.84 -7.23 0.04
C GLU A 175 19.74 -6.06 0.51
N GLU A 176 21.04 -6.21 0.39
CA GLU A 176 22.00 -5.13 0.67
C GLU A 176 21.93 -4.01 -0.37
N LEU A 177 21.94 -4.36 -1.66
CA LEU A 177 21.90 -3.40 -2.76
C LEU A 177 20.64 -2.53 -2.74
N LEU A 178 19.49 -3.13 -2.40
CA LEU A 178 18.17 -2.52 -2.47
C LEU A 178 17.58 -2.19 -1.08
N ALA A 179 18.44 -2.09 -0.07
CA ALA A 179 18.01 -1.94 1.33
C ALA A 179 17.03 -0.79 1.55
N GLU A 180 17.20 0.35 0.86
CA GLU A 180 16.30 1.50 1.00
C GLU A 180 14.93 1.26 0.39
N ASP A 181 14.84 0.63 -0.78
CA ASP A 181 13.57 0.28 -1.41
C ASP A 181 12.85 -0.83 -0.65
N ILE A 182 13.58 -1.79 -0.11
CA ILE A 182 13.04 -2.84 0.77
C ILE A 182 12.47 -2.21 2.03
N ARG A 183 13.22 -1.31 2.68
CA ARG A 183 12.77 -0.55 3.85
C ARG A 183 11.49 0.23 3.57
N PHE A 184 11.43 0.92 2.44
CA PHE A 184 10.25 1.64 2.00
C PHE A 184 9.05 0.70 1.80
N CYS A 185 9.24 -0.46 1.18
CA CYS A 185 8.19 -1.44 0.98
C CYS A 185 7.66 -1.96 2.33
N ILE A 186 8.54 -2.35 3.26
CA ILE A 186 8.17 -2.83 4.60
C ILE A 186 7.38 -1.77 5.36
N PHE A 187 7.86 -0.52 5.37
CA PHE A 187 7.19 0.59 6.05
C PHE A 187 5.80 0.88 5.47
N THR A 188 5.68 0.84 4.14
CA THR A 188 4.40 1.03 3.46
C THR A 188 3.40 -0.08 3.82
N GLN A 189 3.84 -1.32 3.89
CA GLN A 189 2.99 -2.42 4.36
C GLN A 189 2.61 -2.26 5.83
N TYR A 190 3.53 -1.86 6.69
CA TYR A 190 3.23 -1.52 8.09
C TYR A 190 2.14 -0.45 8.20
N LEU A 191 2.24 0.65 7.46
CA LEU A 191 1.22 1.71 7.44
C LEU A 191 -0.15 1.21 6.99
N PHE A 192 -0.17 0.41 5.92
CA PHE A 192 -1.42 -0.19 5.42
C PHE A 192 -2.08 -1.06 6.49
N PHE A 193 -1.36 -2.01 7.07
CA PHE A 193 -1.94 -2.93 8.04
C PHE A 193 -2.33 -2.24 9.35
N ARG A 194 -1.58 -1.23 9.79
CA ARG A 194 -1.95 -0.40 10.94
C ARG A 194 -3.31 0.28 10.73
N GLN A 195 -3.55 0.84 9.56
CA GLN A 195 -4.82 1.49 9.23
C GLN A 195 -5.95 0.48 8.97
N TRP A 196 -5.64 -0.64 8.33
CA TRP A 196 -6.60 -1.71 8.10
C TRP A 196 -7.13 -2.32 9.41
N HIS A 197 -6.25 -2.58 10.36
CA HIS A 197 -6.65 -3.13 11.66
C HIS A 197 -7.39 -2.12 12.53
N ALA A 198 -7.25 -0.82 12.24
CA ALA A 198 -7.96 0.23 12.95
C ALA A 198 -9.39 0.49 12.41
N LEU A 199 -9.70 -0.01 11.22
CA LEU A 199 -11.03 0.05 10.61
C LEU A 199 -11.94 -1.06 11.14
#